data_3ff4273b0a8d66cb3cff9111b28034e3
#
_entry.id   3ff4273b0a8d66cb3cff9111b28034e3
#
_cell.length_a   1.000
_cell.length_b   1.000
_cell.length_c   1.000
_cell.angle_alpha   90.00
_cell.angle_beta   90.00
_cell.angle_gamma   90.00
#
_symmetry.space_group_name_H-M   'P 1'
#
loop_
_entity.id
_entity.type
_entity.pdbx_description
1 polymer ?
#
loop_
_entity_poly.entity_id
_entity_poly.type
_entity_poly.pdbx_seq_one_letter_code
_entity_poly.pdbx_strand_id
1 'polypeptide(L)'
;KKQYLEGDEYYSNKTDKKTIVLHHTAGSHRPDWVFSSWDRDRTKGGRPLRVATQFVVGGKSTRDGNTDWDGVIVQGLPVEQWAHHLGTKNSNNRELNEQSIGIEICNYGPLVKSVKGEYFTYVNSKVPEEDVVDLGKNWRGFRYYHNYTDKQISSIKYLISTLSEKYNIDVCKGINELFESYDDTIKDLPILKQQKFLNSKGYLGMNGKMLLEDGLPGRNTNYALRLYIDAKRNNWKPFDYQPLANEGGSGIWSHTNFRKDKFDIYPHPKLIEMLQSL
;
A
#
# COMPACT_ATOMS: atom_id res chain seq x y z
N LYS A 1 9.65 -11.21 -15.44
CA LYS A 1 9.49 -11.06 -16.91
C LYS A 1 9.83 -9.63 -17.32
N LYS A 2 10.32 -9.43 -18.55
CA LYS A 2 10.52 -8.11 -19.15
C LYS A 2 9.54 -7.94 -20.30
N GLN A 3 8.82 -6.84 -20.30
CA GLN A 3 7.92 -6.43 -21.39
C GLN A 3 8.03 -4.91 -21.45
N TYR A 4 9.12 -4.43 -22.08
CA TYR A 4 9.35 -3.00 -22.16
C TYR A 4 8.31 -2.33 -23.05
N LEU A 5 7.83 -1.19 -22.56
CA LEU A 5 7.03 -0.25 -23.33
C LEU A 5 7.84 0.27 -24.54
N GLU A 6 7.15 0.80 -25.54
CA GLU A 6 7.80 1.48 -26.64
C GLU A 6 8.65 2.67 -26.15
N GLY A 7 9.75 2.96 -26.84
CA GLY A 7 10.76 3.91 -26.36
C GLY A 7 10.28 5.36 -26.22
N ASP A 8 9.13 5.71 -26.78
CA ASP A 8 8.51 7.02 -26.64
C ASP A 8 7.49 7.11 -25.47
N GLU A 9 7.18 5.99 -24.80
CA GLU A 9 6.25 5.92 -23.66
C GLU A 9 6.92 6.27 -22.30
N TYR A 10 8.22 6.48 -22.29
CA TYR A 10 8.96 6.92 -21.12
C TYR A 10 10.14 7.83 -21.51
N TYR A 11 10.78 8.42 -20.51
CA TYR A 11 11.95 9.29 -20.72
C TYR A 11 13.23 8.46 -20.59
N SER A 12 14.10 8.55 -21.61
CA SER A 12 15.32 7.72 -21.71
C SER A 12 16.50 8.23 -20.86
N ASN A 13 16.43 9.47 -20.35
CA ASN A 13 17.48 9.98 -19.47
C ASN A 13 17.48 9.21 -18.13
N LYS A 14 18.70 8.83 -17.70
CA LYS A 14 18.91 8.16 -16.42
C LYS A 14 18.84 9.15 -15.27
N THR A 15 18.23 8.72 -14.17
CA THR A 15 18.06 9.51 -12.95
C THR A 15 18.38 8.68 -11.72
N ASP A 16 18.87 9.33 -10.66
CA ASP A 16 19.09 8.69 -9.37
C ASP A 16 17.76 8.42 -8.68
N LYS A 17 17.63 7.24 -8.08
CA LYS A 17 16.41 6.81 -7.40
C LYS A 17 16.56 6.93 -5.90
N LYS A 18 15.59 7.59 -5.26
CA LYS A 18 15.54 7.83 -3.80
C LYS A 18 14.31 7.25 -3.15
N THR A 19 13.26 6.95 -3.94
CA THR A 19 11.97 6.51 -3.43
C THR A 19 11.42 5.33 -4.21
N ILE A 20 10.64 4.51 -3.52
CA ILE A 20 9.76 3.50 -4.13
C ILE A 20 8.32 3.93 -3.85
N VAL A 21 7.48 4.00 -4.88
CA VAL A 21 6.07 4.38 -4.74
C VAL A 21 5.16 3.23 -5.16
N LEU A 22 4.30 2.84 -4.23
CA LEU A 22 3.33 1.77 -4.44
C LEU A 22 2.00 2.33 -4.96
N HIS A 23 1.49 1.70 -6.01
CA HIS A 23 0.20 1.96 -6.63
C HIS A 23 -0.63 0.69 -6.74
N HIS A 24 -1.93 0.82 -7.03
CA HIS A 24 -2.69 -0.27 -7.61
C HIS A 24 -3.44 0.20 -8.87
N THR A 25 -3.58 -0.69 -9.83
CA THR A 25 -4.01 -0.38 -11.20
C THR A 25 -5.47 0.10 -11.31
N ALA A 26 -6.29 -0.09 -10.27
CA ALA A 26 -7.75 -0.01 -10.36
C ALA A 26 -8.28 -0.81 -11.56
N GLY A 27 -7.74 -2.02 -11.77
CA GLY A 27 -7.99 -2.79 -12.98
C GLY A 27 -7.78 -4.29 -12.81
N SER A 28 -7.70 -4.97 -13.96
CA SER A 28 -7.60 -6.42 -14.08
C SER A 28 -6.30 -6.98 -13.47
N HIS A 29 -6.29 -8.30 -13.28
CA HIS A 29 -5.18 -9.09 -12.74
C HIS A 29 -3.97 -9.22 -13.69
N ARG A 30 -4.04 -8.70 -14.93
CA ARG A 30 -3.09 -8.94 -16.01
C ARG A 30 -2.17 -7.75 -16.27
N PRO A 31 -0.86 -7.87 -15.96
CA PRO A 31 0.13 -6.83 -16.24
C PRO A 31 0.24 -6.45 -17.72
N ASP A 32 0.13 -7.42 -18.63
CA ASP A 32 0.20 -7.19 -20.09
C ASP A 32 -0.92 -6.26 -20.60
N TRP A 33 -2.09 -6.31 -19.97
CA TRP A 33 -3.18 -5.37 -20.30
C TRP A 33 -2.89 -3.96 -19.80
N VAL A 34 -2.22 -3.84 -18.65
CA VAL A 34 -1.79 -2.54 -18.13
C VAL A 34 -0.80 -1.89 -19.10
N PHE A 35 0.23 -2.61 -19.52
CA PHE A 35 1.19 -2.11 -20.53
C PHE A 35 0.52 -1.77 -21.85
N SER A 36 -0.35 -2.63 -22.36
CA SER A 36 -1.11 -2.37 -23.58
C SER A 36 -2.03 -1.15 -23.46
N SER A 37 -2.47 -0.79 -22.26
CA SER A 37 -3.21 0.46 -22.03
C SER A 37 -2.29 1.66 -22.12
N TRP A 38 -1.14 1.62 -21.48
CA TRP A 38 -0.15 2.69 -21.51
C TRP A 38 0.39 2.95 -22.92
N ASP A 39 0.73 1.90 -23.68
CA ASP A 39 1.18 2.01 -25.08
C ASP A 39 0.16 2.68 -26.01
N ARG A 40 -1.13 2.72 -25.60
CA ARG A 40 -2.21 3.35 -26.40
C ARG A 40 -2.62 4.72 -25.88
N ASP A 41 -2.17 5.11 -24.69
CA ASP A 41 -2.52 6.39 -24.09
C ASP A 41 -1.92 7.56 -24.91
N ARG A 42 -2.77 8.46 -25.37
CA ARG A 42 -2.35 9.58 -26.21
C ARG A 42 -3.00 10.89 -25.74
N THR A 43 -2.24 11.97 -25.88
CA THR A 43 -2.76 13.33 -25.76
C THR A 43 -3.76 13.62 -26.91
N LYS A 44 -4.51 14.71 -26.81
CA LYS A 44 -5.37 15.19 -27.93
C LYS A 44 -4.59 15.42 -29.22
N GLY A 45 -3.28 15.65 -29.14
CA GLY A 45 -2.38 15.82 -30.31
C GLY A 45 -1.69 14.52 -30.75
N GLY A 46 -2.12 13.34 -30.27
CA GLY A 46 -1.58 12.03 -30.67
C GLY A 46 -0.23 11.67 -30.08
N ARG A 47 0.34 12.47 -29.16
CA ARG A 47 1.61 12.18 -28.48
C ARG A 47 1.39 11.22 -27.32
N PRO A 48 2.35 10.32 -27.00
CA PRO A 48 2.31 9.51 -25.80
C PRO A 48 2.12 10.34 -24.53
N LEU A 49 1.27 9.88 -23.60
CA LEU A 49 1.11 10.53 -22.30
C LEU A 49 2.30 10.28 -21.38
N ARG A 50 3.08 9.23 -21.64
CA ARG A 50 4.21 8.78 -20.83
C ARG A 50 3.81 8.56 -19.37
N VAL A 51 2.65 7.91 -19.19
CA VAL A 51 2.15 7.50 -17.85
C VAL A 51 2.42 6.03 -17.67
N ALA A 52 3.38 5.69 -16.82
CA ALA A 52 3.78 4.31 -16.55
C ALA A 52 4.56 4.19 -15.25
N THR A 53 4.64 2.98 -14.71
CA THR A 53 5.56 2.61 -13.64
C THR A 53 6.61 1.61 -14.13
N GLN A 54 7.73 1.50 -13.42
CA GLN A 54 8.79 0.55 -13.76
C GLN A 54 8.35 -0.89 -13.67
N PHE A 55 7.46 -1.21 -12.72
CA PHE A 55 7.01 -2.58 -12.47
C PHE A 55 5.50 -2.67 -12.32
N VAL A 56 4.97 -3.80 -12.77
CA VAL A 56 3.59 -4.22 -12.51
C VAL A 56 3.60 -5.62 -11.91
N VAL A 57 2.91 -5.81 -10.79
CA VAL A 57 2.73 -7.10 -10.12
C VAL A 57 1.34 -7.64 -10.44
N GLY A 58 1.27 -8.76 -11.13
CA GLY A 58 0.02 -9.42 -11.51
C GLY A 58 -0.75 -9.95 -10.30
N GLY A 59 -2.03 -10.21 -10.51
CA GLY A 59 -2.94 -10.71 -9.48
C GLY A 59 -3.69 -11.98 -9.90
N LYS A 60 -4.62 -12.39 -9.03
CA LYS A 60 -5.60 -13.44 -9.31
C LYS A 60 -6.80 -12.84 -10.06
N SER A 61 -7.34 -13.57 -11.02
CA SER A 61 -8.56 -13.16 -11.72
C SER A 61 -9.79 -13.28 -10.82
N THR A 62 -10.55 -12.19 -10.67
CA THR A 62 -11.83 -12.19 -9.92
C THR A 62 -12.96 -12.88 -10.68
N ARG A 63 -12.81 -13.10 -11.99
CA ARG A 63 -13.84 -13.65 -12.86
C ARG A 63 -13.89 -15.18 -12.86
N ASP A 64 -12.72 -15.81 -12.98
CA ASP A 64 -12.58 -17.27 -13.19
C ASP A 64 -11.55 -17.90 -12.23
N GLY A 65 -10.99 -17.12 -11.31
CA GLY A 65 -10.00 -17.59 -10.35
C GLY A 65 -8.63 -17.90 -10.94
N ASN A 66 -8.37 -17.58 -12.21
CA ASN A 66 -7.08 -17.84 -12.86
C ASN A 66 -5.92 -17.17 -12.10
N THR A 67 -4.85 -17.90 -11.86
CA THR A 67 -3.67 -17.48 -11.09
C THR A 67 -2.38 -17.42 -11.91
N ASP A 68 -2.43 -17.50 -13.23
CA ASP A 68 -1.24 -17.51 -14.09
C ASP A 68 -0.39 -16.26 -13.95
N TRP A 69 -1.01 -15.16 -13.57
CA TRP A 69 -0.35 -13.86 -13.33
C TRP A 69 -0.15 -13.54 -11.86
N ASP A 70 -0.71 -14.33 -10.94
CA ASP A 70 -0.71 -14.03 -9.52
C ASP A 70 0.71 -13.99 -8.94
N GLY A 71 1.15 -12.80 -8.50
CA GLY A 71 2.49 -12.52 -8.02
C GLY A 71 3.55 -12.40 -9.13
N VAL A 72 3.19 -12.49 -10.41
CA VAL A 72 4.15 -12.33 -11.51
C VAL A 72 4.59 -10.88 -11.61
N ILE A 73 5.89 -10.62 -11.45
CA ILE A 73 6.50 -9.30 -11.64
C ILE A 73 6.84 -9.11 -13.11
N VAL A 74 6.35 -8.03 -13.70
CA VAL A 74 6.70 -7.62 -15.07
C VAL A 74 7.33 -6.23 -15.02
N GLN A 75 8.50 -6.09 -15.65
CA GLN A 75 9.20 -4.82 -15.79
C GLN A 75 8.82 -4.17 -17.11
N GLY A 76 8.33 -2.94 -17.08
CA GLY A 76 7.84 -2.17 -18.24
C GLY A 76 8.86 -1.18 -18.81
N LEU A 77 9.77 -0.67 -17.98
CA LEU A 77 10.86 0.21 -18.43
C LEU A 77 12.11 0.03 -17.57
N PRO A 78 13.30 0.44 -18.04
CA PRO A 78 14.51 0.40 -17.23
C PRO A 78 14.35 1.23 -15.96
N VAL A 79 14.87 0.72 -14.83
CA VAL A 79 14.65 1.34 -13.50
C VAL A 79 15.23 2.75 -13.42
N GLU A 80 16.39 2.96 -14.02
CA GLU A 80 17.08 4.26 -14.04
C GLU A 80 16.35 5.31 -14.90
N GLN A 81 15.44 4.87 -15.76
CA GLN A 81 14.59 5.74 -16.59
C GLN A 81 13.26 6.01 -15.88
N TRP A 82 12.46 6.92 -16.42
CA TRP A 82 11.26 7.36 -15.72
C TRP A 82 10.09 7.68 -16.64
N ALA A 83 8.89 7.62 -16.08
CA ALA A 83 7.65 8.06 -16.67
C ALA A 83 6.80 8.76 -15.60
N HIS A 84 5.72 9.39 -16.00
CA HIS A 84 4.81 10.02 -15.03
C HIS A 84 3.93 8.97 -14.34
N HIS A 85 3.91 8.94 -13.01
CA HIS A 85 3.02 8.06 -12.26
C HIS A 85 2.41 8.71 -11.00
N LEU A 86 2.95 9.83 -10.54
CA LEU A 86 2.48 10.51 -9.32
C LEU A 86 1.33 11.48 -9.61
N GLY A 87 1.38 12.19 -10.74
CA GLY A 87 0.35 13.13 -11.16
C GLY A 87 0.06 14.22 -10.12
N THR A 88 1.06 14.64 -9.34
CA THR A 88 0.91 15.74 -8.39
C THR A 88 0.74 17.06 -9.15
N LYS A 89 0.07 18.03 -8.51
CA LYS A 89 -0.08 19.39 -9.08
C LYS A 89 1.07 20.33 -8.68
N ASN A 90 2.05 19.83 -7.95
CA ASN A 90 3.18 20.61 -7.44
C ASN A 90 4.18 20.91 -8.57
N SER A 91 4.90 22.02 -8.45
CA SER A 91 5.92 22.41 -9.44
C SER A 91 7.06 21.41 -9.59
N ASN A 92 7.37 20.65 -8.51
CA ASN A 92 8.39 19.60 -8.50
C ASN A 92 7.87 18.21 -8.96
N ASN A 93 6.66 18.12 -9.55
CA ASN A 93 6.11 16.83 -9.99
C ASN A 93 7.05 16.05 -10.90
N ARG A 94 7.75 16.73 -11.81
CA ARG A 94 8.73 16.10 -12.69
C ARG A 94 9.87 15.47 -11.87
N GLU A 95 10.49 16.23 -10.99
CA GLU A 95 11.60 15.77 -10.15
C GLU A 95 11.22 14.57 -9.28
N LEU A 96 10.00 14.60 -8.70
CA LEU A 96 9.48 13.48 -7.90
C LEU A 96 9.34 12.20 -8.74
N ASN A 97 8.87 12.28 -10.00
CA ASN A 97 8.80 11.13 -10.90
C ASN A 97 10.20 10.66 -11.34
N GLU A 98 11.13 11.58 -11.58
CA GLU A 98 12.52 11.26 -11.94
C GLU A 98 13.21 10.46 -10.81
N GLN A 99 12.99 10.83 -9.54
CA GLN A 99 13.64 10.24 -8.36
C GLN A 99 12.91 9.00 -7.83
N SER A 100 11.79 8.61 -8.39
CA SER A 100 11.00 7.49 -7.88
C SER A 100 11.04 6.24 -8.78
N ILE A 101 10.80 5.10 -8.15
CA ILE A 101 10.52 3.82 -8.79
C ILE A 101 9.06 3.50 -8.52
N GLY A 102 8.22 3.47 -9.54
CA GLY A 102 6.81 3.12 -9.40
C GLY A 102 6.59 1.61 -9.50
N ILE A 103 5.76 1.08 -8.62
CA ILE A 103 5.29 -0.31 -8.63
C ILE A 103 3.77 -0.31 -8.62
N GLU A 104 3.16 -0.78 -9.70
CA GLU A 104 1.72 -1.04 -9.78
C GLU A 104 1.38 -2.44 -9.33
N ILE A 105 0.31 -2.59 -8.58
CA ILE A 105 -0.24 -3.87 -8.16
C ILE A 105 -1.58 -4.07 -8.86
N CYS A 106 -1.74 -5.14 -9.63
CA CYS A 106 -3.01 -5.46 -10.29
C CYS A 106 -4.10 -5.71 -9.25
N ASN A 107 -4.98 -4.74 -9.05
CA ASN A 107 -6.03 -4.77 -8.04
C ASN A 107 -7.11 -3.75 -8.39
N TYR A 108 -8.39 -4.07 -8.12
CA TYR A 108 -9.50 -3.15 -8.40
C TYR A 108 -9.67 -2.04 -7.36
N GLY A 109 -9.03 -2.17 -6.19
CA GLY A 109 -9.19 -1.20 -5.11
C GLY A 109 -10.55 -1.28 -4.42
N PRO A 110 -11.25 -0.13 -4.23
CA PRO A 110 -12.51 -0.07 -3.51
C PRO A 110 -13.63 -0.92 -4.14
N LEU A 111 -14.44 -1.54 -3.28
CA LEU A 111 -15.60 -2.35 -3.67
C LEU A 111 -16.89 -1.80 -3.06
N VAL A 112 -17.99 -2.01 -3.77
CA VAL A 112 -19.35 -1.69 -3.31
C VAL A 112 -20.06 -2.98 -2.95
N LYS A 113 -20.67 -3.03 -1.75
CA LYS A 113 -21.53 -4.14 -1.33
C LYS A 113 -22.98 -3.84 -1.72
N SER A 114 -23.61 -4.75 -2.47
CA SER A 114 -25.02 -4.66 -2.85
C SER A 114 -25.94 -4.98 -1.68
N VAL A 115 -27.22 -4.67 -1.83
CA VAL A 115 -28.27 -5.04 -0.86
C VAL A 115 -28.43 -6.56 -0.68
N LYS A 116 -27.96 -7.36 -1.66
CA LYS A 116 -27.93 -8.83 -1.60
C LYS A 116 -26.68 -9.38 -0.93
N GLY A 117 -25.78 -8.50 -0.46
CA GLY A 117 -24.52 -8.89 0.19
C GLY A 117 -23.36 -9.19 -0.78
N GLU A 118 -23.55 -9.05 -2.08
CA GLU A 118 -22.53 -9.29 -3.10
C GLU A 118 -21.62 -8.07 -3.28
N TYR A 119 -20.37 -8.29 -3.69
CA TYR A 119 -19.36 -7.25 -3.86
C TYR A 119 -19.08 -6.99 -5.34
N PHE A 120 -18.94 -5.71 -5.69
CA PHE A 120 -18.73 -5.25 -7.06
C PHE A 120 -17.62 -4.22 -7.15
N THR A 121 -16.86 -4.28 -8.24
CA THR A 121 -15.89 -3.26 -8.62
C THR A 121 -16.61 -2.02 -9.16
N TYR A 122 -15.87 -0.93 -9.36
CA TYR A 122 -16.40 0.30 -9.98
C TYR A 122 -16.86 0.10 -11.45
N VAL A 123 -16.40 -0.95 -12.14
CA VAL A 123 -16.86 -1.35 -13.47
C VAL A 123 -17.97 -2.40 -13.42
N ASN A 124 -18.62 -2.55 -12.26
CA ASN A 124 -19.73 -3.47 -12.02
C ASN A 124 -19.38 -4.96 -12.25
N SER A 125 -18.12 -5.34 -12.10
CA SER A 125 -17.71 -6.75 -12.09
C SER A 125 -17.85 -7.32 -10.70
N LYS A 126 -18.48 -8.50 -10.57
CA LYS A 126 -18.63 -9.19 -9.28
C LYS A 126 -17.28 -9.70 -8.79
N VAL A 127 -17.04 -9.57 -7.49
CA VAL A 127 -15.85 -10.07 -6.80
C VAL A 127 -16.27 -11.16 -5.83
N PRO A 128 -15.65 -12.38 -5.86
CA PRO A 128 -15.89 -13.42 -4.87
C PRO A 128 -15.60 -12.93 -3.45
N GLU A 129 -16.36 -13.42 -2.47
CA GLU A 129 -16.25 -12.98 -1.06
C GLU A 129 -14.85 -13.26 -0.47
N GLU A 130 -14.24 -14.38 -0.86
CA GLU A 130 -12.88 -14.74 -0.46
C GLU A 130 -11.79 -13.77 -0.97
N ASP A 131 -12.10 -13.00 -2.01
CA ASP A 131 -11.22 -11.99 -2.58
C ASP A 131 -11.55 -10.56 -2.07
N VAL A 132 -12.30 -10.46 -0.96
CA VAL A 132 -12.69 -9.18 -0.34
C VAL A 132 -12.02 -9.00 1.01
N VAL A 133 -11.50 -7.80 1.24
CA VAL A 133 -11.05 -7.34 2.56
C VAL A 133 -12.09 -6.38 3.13
N ASP A 134 -12.62 -6.71 4.30
CA ASP A 134 -13.40 -5.80 5.13
C ASP A 134 -12.45 -5.08 6.10
N LEU A 135 -12.26 -3.81 5.93
CA LEU A 135 -11.43 -2.98 6.82
C LEU A 135 -12.08 -2.70 8.19
N GLY A 136 -13.33 -3.15 8.40
CA GLY A 136 -14.08 -2.93 9.65
C GLY A 136 -14.64 -1.51 9.80
N LYS A 137 -14.03 -0.52 9.16
CA LYS A 137 -14.46 0.89 9.10
C LYS A 137 -14.16 1.47 7.72
N ASN A 138 -14.76 2.62 7.42
CA ASN A 138 -14.50 3.29 6.14
C ASN A 138 -13.10 3.91 6.12
N TRP A 139 -12.39 3.69 5.01
CA TRP A 139 -11.22 4.44 4.64
C TRP A 139 -11.46 5.11 3.28
N ARG A 140 -11.30 6.42 3.22
CA ARG A 140 -11.58 7.23 2.02
C ARG A 140 -12.97 6.95 1.40
N GLY A 141 -13.99 6.72 2.25
CA GLY A 141 -15.37 6.49 1.84
C GLY A 141 -15.77 5.04 1.59
N PHE A 142 -14.84 4.10 1.58
CA PHE A 142 -15.11 2.68 1.33
C PHE A 142 -14.67 1.81 2.52
N ARG A 143 -15.44 0.76 2.79
CA ARG A 143 -15.14 -0.23 3.82
C ARG A 143 -14.54 -1.50 3.23
N TYR A 144 -14.95 -1.87 2.01
CA TYR A 144 -14.57 -3.11 1.35
C TYR A 144 -13.60 -2.84 0.23
N TYR A 145 -12.58 -3.70 0.09
CA TYR A 145 -11.55 -3.58 -0.92
C TYR A 145 -11.25 -4.95 -1.53
N HIS A 146 -10.84 -4.95 -2.80
CA HIS A 146 -10.32 -6.16 -3.45
C HIS A 146 -9.00 -6.56 -2.78
N ASN A 147 -8.91 -7.83 -2.35
CA ASN A 147 -7.77 -8.36 -1.60
C ASN A 147 -6.47 -8.35 -2.43
N TYR A 148 -5.34 -8.11 -1.77
CA TYR A 148 -4.03 -8.47 -2.30
C TYR A 148 -3.74 -9.93 -1.92
N THR A 149 -3.37 -10.75 -2.90
CA THR A 149 -3.04 -12.16 -2.63
C THR A 149 -1.71 -12.27 -1.87
N ASP A 150 -1.48 -13.41 -1.22
CA ASP A 150 -0.20 -13.67 -0.53
C ASP A 150 0.98 -13.69 -1.50
N LYS A 151 0.76 -14.13 -2.74
CA LYS A 151 1.77 -14.09 -3.80
C LYS A 151 2.10 -12.65 -4.21
N GLN A 152 1.10 -11.76 -4.33
CA GLN A 152 1.33 -10.35 -4.57
C GLN A 152 2.15 -9.71 -3.44
N ILE A 153 1.75 -9.92 -2.18
CA ILE A 153 2.47 -9.39 -1.00
C ILE A 153 3.93 -9.88 -0.98
N SER A 154 4.15 -11.18 -1.22
CA SER A 154 5.51 -11.75 -1.26
C SER A 154 6.34 -11.16 -2.41
N SER A 155 5.75 -10.97 -3.58
CA SER A 155 6.42 -10.38 -4.75
C SER A 155 6.75 -8.91 -4.55
N ILE A 156 5.86 -8.15 -3.89
CA ILE A 156 6.11 -6.74 -3.54
C ILE A 156 7.28 -6.66 -2.56
N LYS A 157 7.27 -7.50 -1.50
CA LYS A 157 8.37 -7.56 -0.53
C LYS A 157 9.70 -7.82 -1.22
N TYR A 158 9.76 -8.87 -2.05
CA TYR A 158 10.96 -9.22 -2.82
C TYR A 158 11.44 -8.05 -3.69
N LEU A 159 10.52 -7.40 -4.39
CA LEU A 159 10.85 -6.30 -5.29
C LEU A 159 11.37 -5.08 -4.52
N ILE A 160 10.72 -4.69 -3.42
CA ILE A 160 11.16 -3.60 -2.56
C ILE A 160 12.57 -3.91 -2.01
N SER A 161 12.78 -5.08 -1.40
CA SER A 161 14.08 -5.45 -0.84
C SER A 161 15.21 -5.42 -1.88
N THR A 162 14.95 -5.97 -3.09
CA THR A 162 15.92 -5.96 -4.18
C THR A 162 16.24 -4.55 -4.68
N LEU A 163 15.22 -3.70 -4.83
CA LEU A 163 15.40 -2.33 -5.32
C LEU A 163 16.06 -1.44 -4.26
N SER A 164 15.66 -1.56 -3.00
CA SER A 164 16.25 -0.78 -1.91
C SER A 164 17.73 -1.08 -1.72
N GLU A 165 18.13 -2.35 -1.79
CA GLU A 165 19.54 -2.73 -1.74
C GLU A 165 20.31 -2.16 -2.95
N LYS A 166 19.77 -2.36 -4.16
CA LYS A 166 20.47 -1.94 -5.40
C LYS A 166 20.63 -0.42 -5.52
N TYR A 167 19.63 0.35 -5.09
CA TYR A 167 19.62 1.81 -5.25
C TYR A 167 19.87 2.56 -3.93
N ASN A 168 20.24 1.85 -2.87
CA ASN A 168 20.51 2.41 -1.55
C ASN A 168 19.33 3.26 -1.01
N ILE A 169 18.10 2.70 -1.14
CA ILE A 169 16.89 3.35 -0.63
C ILE A 169 16.60 2.82 0.78
N ASP A 170 16.57 3.70 1.77
CA ASP A 170 16.30 3.34 3.16
C ASP A 170 14.84 2.93 3.35
N VAL A 171 14.59 1.64 3.57
CA VAL A 171 13.25 1.08 3.77
C VAL A 171 12.59 1.51 5.07
N CYS A 172 13.36 1.98 6.06
CA CYS A 172 12.82 2.52 7.31
C CYS A 172 12.23 3.93 7.14
N LYS A 173 12.51 4.59 6.02
CA LYS A 173 12.01 5.93 5.69
C LYS A 173 10.67 5.89 4.92
N GLY A 174 10.04 7.06 4.84
CA GLY A 174 8.76 7.21 4.16
C GLY A 174 7.60 6.71 5.00
N ILE A 175 6.73 5.88 4.43
CA ILE A 175 5.56 5.35 5.13
C ILE A 175 5.94 4.55 6.39
N ASN A 176 7.09 3.85 6.37
CA ASN A 176 7.55 3.05 7.50
C ASN A 176 7.96 3.89 8.71
N GLU A 177 8.50 5.10 8.48
CA GLU A 177 8.82 6.05 9.55
C GLU A 177 7.55 6.58 10.25
N LEU A 178 6.41 6.56 9.54
CA LEU A 178 5.13 7.05 10.05
C LEU A 178 4.34 5.99 10.84
N PHE A 179 4.69 4.71 10.69
CA PHE A 179 4.13 3.70 11.58
C PHE A 179 4.70 3.97 12.98
N GLU A 180 3.83 4.32 13.91
CA GLU A 180 4.24 4.34 15.31
C GLU A 180 4.81 2.95 15.64
N SER A 181 6.01 2.92 16.21
CA SER A 181 6.65 1.69 16.62
C SER A 181 5.66 0.88 17.47
N TYR A 182 5.17 -0.21 16.90
CA TYR A 182 4.36 -1.18 17.61
C TYR A 182 5.34 -1.98 18.47
N ASP A 183 5.37 -1.65 19.75
CA ASP A 183 6.13 -2.43 20.71
C ASP A 183 5.36 -3.70 21.03
N ASP A 184 5.59 -4.75 20.24
CA ASP A 184 5.01 -6.07 20.48
C ASP A 184 5.51 -6.68 21.81
N THR A 185 6.63 -6.14 22.34
CA THR A 185 7.21 -6.61 23.60
C THR A 185 6.31 -6.32 24.80
N ILE A 186 5.32 -5.43 24.66
CA ILE A 186 4.34 -5.21 25.75
C ILE A 186 3.64 -6.50 26.18
N LYS A 187 3.41 -7.44 25.25
CA LYS A 187 2.77 -8.73 25.54
C LYS A 187 3.67 -9.61 26.44
N ASP A 188 4.97 -9.45 26.31
CA ASP A 188 6.00 -10.25 26.98
C ASP A 188 6.46 -9.58 28.27
N LEU A 189 6.01 -8.35 28.56
CA LEU A 189 6.32 -7.66 29.80
C LEU A 189 5.61 -8.32 30.98
N PRO A 190 6.20 -8.29 32.18
CA PRO A 190 5.49 -8.63 33.42
C PRO A 190 4.17 -7.84 33.54
N ILE A 191 3.12 -8.47 34.04
CA ILE A 191 1.76 -7.89 34.06
C ILE A 191 1.72 -6.50 34.71
N LEU A 192 2.43 -6.29 35.79
CA LEU A 192 2.53 -4.97 36.43
C LEU A 192 3.06 -3.90 35.47
N LYS A 193 4.06 -4.24 34.67
CA LYS A 193 4.60 -3.30 33.65
C LYS A 193 3.60 -3.04 32.53
N GLN A 194 2.86 -4.07 32.08
CA GLN A 194 1.77 -3.90 31.12
C GLN A 194 0.70 -2.95 31.66
N GLN A 195 0.24 -3.16 32.90
CA GLN A 195 -0.80 -2.33 33.55
C GLN A 195 -0.34 -0.86 33.65
N LYS A 196 0.87 -0.60 34.13
CA LYS A 196 1.45 0.75 34.19
C LYS A 196 1.54 1.41 32.82
N PHE A 197 2.04 0.69 31.81
CA PHE A 197 2.14 1.19 30.45
C PHE A 197 0.75 1.52 29.87
N LEU A 198 -0.22 0.62 29.97
CA LEU A 198 -1.57 0.83 29.46
C LEU A 198 -2.27 2.01 30.13
N ASN A 199 -2.13 2.15 31.46
CA ASN A 199 -2.64 3.29 32.20
C ASN A 199 -1.98 4.60 31.73
N SER A 200 -0.66 4.64 31.56
CA SER A 200 0.07 5.83 31.07
C SER A 200 -0.35 6.26 29.66
N LYS A 201 -0.88 5.33 28.86
CA LYS A 201 -1.42 5.58 27.51
C LYS A 201 -2.94 5.82 27.50
N GLY A 202 -3.60 5.80 28.65
CA GLY A 202 -5.03 6.08 28.80
C GLY A 202 -5.96 4.91 28.37
N TYR A 203 -5.43 3.67 28.29
CA TYR A 203 -6.25 2.50 27.97
C TYR A 203 -6.95 1.99 29.23
N LEU A 204 -8.28 2.03 29.23
CA LEU A 204 -9.12 1.66 30.36
C LEU A 204 -9.53 0.18 30.29
N GLY A 205 -9.84 -0.38 31.46
CA GLY A 205 -10.46 -1.71 31.55
C GLY A 205 -11.89 -1.75 31.01
N MET A 206 -12.49 -2.94 30.92
CA MET A 206 -13.88 -3.13 30.47
C MET A 206 -14.89 -2.33 31.30
N ASN A 207 -14.58 -2.05 32.54
CA ASN A 207 -15.39 -1.27 33.49
C ASN A 207 -15.24 0.25 33.32
N GLY A 208 -14.49 0.72 32.29
CA GLY A 208 -14.25 2.14 32.03
C GLY A 208 -13.31 2.83 33.02
N LYS A 209 -12.60 2.08 33.87
CA LYS A 209 -11.67 2.60 34.88
C LYS A 209 -10.22 2.25 34.51
N MET A 210 -9.28 3.00 35.09
CA MET A 210 -7.86 2.65 35.03
C MET A 210 -7.63 1.23 35.59
N LEU A 211 -6.62 0.55 35.06
CA LEU A 211 -6.24 -0.77 35.53
C LEU A 211 -5.66 -0.68 36.93
N LEU A 212 -6.01 -1.66 37.79
CA LEU A 212 -5.32 -1.86 39.04
C LEU A 212 -3.90 -2.36 38.75
N GLU A 213 -2.91 -1.68 39.30
CA GLU A 213 -1.48 -2.01 39.13
C GLU A 213 -1.03 -3.01 40.20
N ASP A 214 -1.63 -4.20 40.13
CA ASP A 214 -1.42 -5.27 41.13
C ASP A 214 -0.49 -6.41 40.64
N GLY A 215 -0.10 -6.36 39.37
CA GLY A 215 0.72 -7.40 38.75
C GLY A 215 -0.02 -8.71 38.47
N LEU A 216 -1.34 -8.75 38.68
CA LEU A 216 -2.15 -9.93 38.44
C LEU A 216 -2.80 -9.92 37.06
N PRO A 217 -2.80 -11.04 36.32
CA PRO A 217 -3.49 -11.12 35.03
C PRO A 217 -5.01 -11.08 35.28
N GLY A 218 -5.72 -10.25 34.47
CA GLY A 218 -7.16 -10.10 34.64
C GLY A 218 -7.86 -9.66 33.35
N ARG A 219 -9.20 -9.81 33.33
CA ARG A 219 -10.03 -9.45 32.17
C ARG A 219 -9.86 -8.00 31.77
N ASN A 220 -9.71 -7.08 32.71
CA ASN A 220 -9.54 -5.66 32.44
C ASN A 220 -8.18 -5.38 31.76
N THR A 221 -7.09 -5.99 32.23
CA THR A 221 -5.75 -5.88 31.63
C THR A 221 -5.75 -6.43 30.20
N ASN A 222 -6.31 -7.64 29.99
CA ASN A 222 -6.39 -8.25 28.66
C ASN A 222 -7.26 -7.43 27.69
N TYR A 223 -8.33 -6.83 28.18
CA TYR A 223 -9.19 -5.95 27.37
C TYR A 223 -8.45 -4.68 26.94
N ALA A 224 -7.81 -3.98 27.87
CA ALA A 224 -7.04 -2.78 27.61
C ALA A 224 -5.85 -3.07 26.65
N LEU A 225 -5.16 -4.20 26.86
CA LEU A 225 -4.08 -4.65 25.97
C LEU A 225 -4.60 -4.90 24.56
N ARG A 226 -5.74 -5.57 24.41
CA ARG A 226 -6.37 -5.77 23.09
C ARG A 226 -6.74 -4.44 22.43
N LEU A 227 -7.33 -3.51 23.18
CA LEU A 227 -7.66 -2.17 22.65
C LEU A 227 -6.41 -1.42 22.18
N TYR A 228 -5.30 -1.51 22.93
CA TYR A 228 -4.02 -0.94 22.54
C TYR A 228 -3.52 -1.54 21.23
N ILE A 229 -3.50 -2.87 21.14
CA ILE A 229 -3.09 -3.61 19.96
C ILE A 229 -3.96 -3.24 18.74
N ASP A 230 -5.29 -3.24 18.92
CA ASP A 230 -6.23 -2.92 17.84
C ASP A 230 -6.08 -1.45 17.37
N ALA A 231 -5.87 -0.52 18.30
CA ALA A 231 -5.63 0.89 17.97
C ALA A 231 -4.35 1.08 17.14
N LYS A 232 -3.28 0.34 17.47
CA LYS A 232 -2.02 0.39 16.73
C LYS A 232 -2.14 -0.25 15.35
N ARG A 233 -2.75 -1.44 15.25
CA ARG A 233 -3.00 -2.14 13.99
C ARG A 233 -3.92 -1.37 13.04
N ASN A 234 -4.84 -0.56 13.58
CA ASN A 234 -5.79 0.24 12.83
C ASN A 234 -5.35 1.71 12.66
N ASN A 235 -4.08 2.02 12.92
CA ASN A 235 -3.55 3.34 12.60
C ASN A 235 -3.24 3.43 11.09
N TRP A 236 -4.17 4.02 10.33
CA TRP A 236 -4.03 4.16 8.88
C TRP A 236 -3.46 5.52 8.44
N LYS A 237 -3.13 6.40 9.40
CA LYS A 237 -2.50 7.71 9.13
C LYS A 237 -1.27 7.65 8.23
N PRO A 238 -0.41 6.59 8.28
CA PRO A 238 0.69 6.45 7.34
C PRO A 238 0.26 6.43 5.87
N PHE A 239 -0.97 5.99 5.56
CA PHE A 239 -1.54 5.98 4.20
C PHE A 239 -2.26 7.28 3.81
N ASP A 240 -2.34 8.26 4.69
CA ASP A 240 -2.91 9.56 4.37
C ASP A 240 -1.88 10.46 3.64
N TYR A 241 -2.37 11.58 3.12
CA TYR A 241 -1.54 12.59 2.49
C TYR A 241 -0.41 13.07 3.41
N GLN A 242 0.83 13.07 2.89
CA GLN A 242 2.03 13.45 3.62
C GLN A 242 2.76 14.58 2.88
N PRO A 243 2.88 15.78 3.48
CA PRO A 243 3.67 16.86 2.89
C PRO A 243 5.10 16.43 2.54
N LEU A 244 5.75 15.66 3.43
CA LEU A 244 7.13 15.19 3.26
C LEU A 244 7.31 14.38 1.96
N ALA A 245 6.33 13.56 1.55
CA ALA A 245 6.36 12.85 0.27
C ALA A 245 6.46 13.83 -0.91
N ASN A 246 5.70 14.92 -0.85
CA ASN A 246 5.69 15.96 -1.89
C ASN A 246 6.90 16.91 -1.85
N GLU A 247 7.64 16.92 -0.77
CA GLU A 247 8.91 17.65 -0.60
C GLU A 247 10.12 16.82 -1.04
N GLY A 248 9.89 15.60 -1.56
CA GLY A 248 10.97 14.72 -2.04
C GLY A 248 11.58 13.83 -0.95
N GLY A 249 10.83 13.53 0.11
CA GLY A 249 11.26 12.60 1.16
C GLY A 249 11.59 11.23 0.60
N SER A 250 12.75 10.67 1.00
CA SER A 250 13.22 9.35 0.57
C SER A 250 12.42 8.19 1.19
N GLY A 251 12.68 6.97 0.72
CA GLY A 251 12.09 5.75 1.28
C GLY A 251 10.92 5.19 0.50
N ILE A 252 9.99 4.51 1.19
CA ILE A 252 8.82 3.89 0.59
C ILE A 252 7.59 4.77 0.81
N TRP A 253 6.82 5.00 -0.24
CA TRP A 253 5.58 5.78 -0.19
C TRP A 253 4.44 5.05 -0.90
N SER A 254 3.21 5.45 -0.61
CA SER A 254 2.02 5.10 -1.39
C SER A 254 1.57 6.29 -2.24
N HIS A 255 0.85 6.06 -3.32
CA HIS A 255 0.29 7.15 -4.13
C HIS A 255 -0.61 8.08 -3.30
N THR A 256 -1.30 7.53 -2.31
CA THR A 256 -2.15 8.29 -1.39
C THR A 256 -1.38 9.28 -0.52
N ASN A 257 -0.07 9.07 -0.32
CA ASN A 257 0.77 10.04 0.37
C ASN A 257 1.03 11.31 -0.46
N PHE A 258 1.04 11.19 -1.78
CA PHE A 258 1.22 12.31 -2.71
C PHE A 258 -0.08 13.05 -3.02
N ARG A 259 -1.24 12.35 -3.01
CA ARG A 259 -2.51 12.90 -3.48
C ARG A 259 -3.69 12.51 -2.59
N LYS A 260 -4.49 13.52 -2.18
CA LYS A 260 -5.67 13.33 -1.33
C LYS A 260 -6.84 12.64 -2.04
N ASP A 261 -6.90 12.72 -3.37
CA ASP A 261 -7.96 12.18 -4.23
C ASP A 261 -7.71 10.75 -4.73
N LYS A 262 -6.60 10.12 -4.28
CA LYS A 262 -6.23 8.76 -4.66
C LYS A 262 -6.65 7.72 -3.62
N PHE A 263 -6.87 6.48 -4.08
CA PHE A 263 -7.26 5.33 -3.25
C PHE A 263 -6.19 4.22 -3.26
N ASP A 264 -5.15 4.38 -4.02
CA ASP A 264 -4.06 3.44 -4.22
C ASP A 264 -2.79 3.91 -3.46
N ILE A 265 -2.29 3.13 -2.55
CA ILE A 265 -2.77 1.85 -2.03
C ILE A 265 -3.57 2.05 -0.74
N TYR A 266 -4.48 1.13 -0.43
CA TYR A 266 -5.25 1.17 0.81
C TYR A 266 -4.52 0.42 1.96
N PRO A 267 -4.86 0.69 3.25
CA PRO A 267 -4.20 0.10 4.42
C PRO A 267 -4.58 -1.36 4.63
N HIS A 268 -4.12 -2.24 3.74
CA HIS A 268 -4.34 -3.68 3.81
C HIS A 268 -3.53 -4.30 4.97
N PRO A 269 -4.14 -5.14 5.85
CA PRO A 269 -3.45 -5.68 7.03
C PRO A 269 -2.11 -6.39 6.71
N LYS A 270 -2.10 -7.31 5.75
CA LYS A 270 -0.88 -8.03 5.34
C LYS A 270 0.15 -7.14 4.67
N LEU A 271 -0.28 -6.07 3.97
CA LEU A 271 0.63 -5.09 3.39
C LEU A 271 1.31 -4.27 4.47
N ILE A 272 0.58 -3.84 5.50
CA ILE A 272 1.12 -3.16 6.68
C ILE A 272 2.15 -4.05 7.39
N GLU A 273 1.79 -5.31 7.67
CA GLU A 273 2.69 -6.28 8.29
C GLU A 273 3.96 -6.48 7.45
N MET A 274 3.83 -6.60 6.13
CA MET A 274 4.95 -6.73 5.21
C MET A 274 5.85 -5.49 5.23
N LEU A 275 5.28 -4.29 5.16
CA LEU A 275 6.04 -3.03 5.20
C LEU A 275 6.82 -2.88 6.51
N GLN A 276 6.20 -3.21 7.64
CA GLN A 276 6.86 -3.16 8.96
C GLN A 276 7.92 -4.25 9.16
N SER A 277 7.94 -5.27 8.29
CA SER A 277 8.93 -6.38 8.34
C SER A 277 10.11 -6.20 7.39
N LEU A 278 10.20 -5.07 6.69
CA LEU A 278 11.35 -4.70 5.86
C LEU A 278 12.48 -4.14 6.72
#